data_9e2b896c0df6b8a6168493f9b2371e43
#
_entry.id   9e2b896c0df6b8a6168493f9b2371e43
#
_cell.length_a   1.000
_cell.length_b   1.000
_cell.length_c   1.000
_cell.angle_alpha   90.00
_cell.angle_beta   90.00
_cell.angle_gamma   90.00
#
_symmetry.space_group_name_H-M   'P 1'
#
loop_
_entity.id
_entity.type
_entity.pdbx_description
1 polymer ?
#
loop_
_entity_poly.entity_id
_entity_poly.type
_entity_poly.pdbx_seq_one_letter_code
_entity_poly.pdbx_strand_id
1 'polypeptide(L)'
;MKTFYRCVWGMMVSLLCGVGQANADSSSLDSIQTLGEVMVTANRYNEVIPSQKLTGKELKALNSFSVADAIRYFSGLQIKDYGGVGGLKTVNIRSMGTNHMGVYYNGIQLGNAQNGQVDLGKFSLENIEEISLYNGQKSEIFQSAREFGSAGSIYLTTRRPKFKPGEKSHLKASVKAGSFDLLNPSVLFEYKLSETVSMTFNSEWINSSGKYKFRYRRVTPSGETAYDTTATRKNGDIDAVRFEGGLQGYLPNGYWKTYVYHYSSERGIPGAIVNLSLIHISEPTRR
;
A
#
# COMPACT_ATOMS: atom_id res chain seq x y z
N MET A 1 4.72 -10.19 -22.88
CA MET A 1 4.03 -9.73 -21.66
C MET A 1 2.52 -10.00 -21.67
N LYS A 2 1.76 -9.63 -22.70
CA LYS A 2 0.29 -9.91 -22.78
C LYS A 2 -0.10 -11.38 -22.59
N THR A 3 0.75 -12.32 -22.97
CA THR A 3 0.50 -13.77 -22.85
C THR A 3 0.62 -14.29 -21.42
N PHE A 4 1.51 -13.71 -20.63
CA PHE A 4 1.73 -14.08 -19.24
C PHE A 4 0.52 -13.72 -18.35
N TYR A 5 -0.08 -12.55 -18.56
CA TYR A 5 -1.29 -12.11 -17.84
C TYR A 5 -2.51 -13.01 -18.14
N ARG A 6 -2.62 -13.53 -19.36
CA ARG A 6 -3.72 -14.44 -19.74
C ARG A 6 -3.63 -15.78 -19.01
N CYS A 7 -2.42 -16.29 -18.75
CA CYS A 7 -2.22 -17.52 -18.00
C CYS A 7 -2.51 -17.36 -16.50
N VAL A 8 -2.11 -16.23 -15.91
CA VAL A 8 -2.37 -15.92 -14.49
C VAL A 8 -3.87 -15.70 -14.25
N TRP A 9 -4.56 -15.06 -15.19
CA TRP A 9 -6.01 -14.86 -15.11
C TRP A 9 -6.79 -16.17 -15.25
N GLY A 10 -6.37 -17.04 -16.15
CA GLY A 10 -6.94 -18.39 -16.32
C GLY A 10 -6.78 -19.24 -15.06
N MET A 11 -5.64 -19.13 -14.39
CA MET A 11 -5.35 -19.87 -13.17
C MET A 11 -6.13 -19.32 -11.95
N MET A 12 -6.39 -18.01 -11.91
CA MET A 12 -7.19 -17.38 -10.85
C MET A 12 -8.69 -17.69 -10.99
N VAL A 13 -9.21 -17.77 -12.22
CA VAL A 13 -10.61 -18.13 -12.49
C VAL A 13 -10.88 -19.61 -12.23
N SER A 14 -9.93 -20.50 -12.52
CA SER A 14 -10.08 -21.93 -12.23
C SER A 14 -10.03 -22.28 -10.74
N LEU A 15 -9.38 -21.46 -9.90
CA LEU A 15 -9.40 -21.64 -8.45
C LEU A 15 -10.76 -21.26 -7.82
N LEU A 16 -11.51 -20.34 -8.44
CA LEU A 16 -12.82 -19.88 -7.96
C LEU A 16 -13.97 -20.87 -8.22
N CYS A 17 -13.83 -21.77 -9.18
CA CYS A 17 -14.87 -22.75 -9.52
C CYS A 17 -14.87 -24.01 -8.65
N GLY A 18 -13.90 -24.17 -7.73
CA GLY A 18 -13.73 -25.40 -6.93
C GLY A 18 -14.29 -25.37 -5.51
N VAL A 19 -14.89 -24.26 -5.06
CA VAL A 19 -15.41 -24.16 -3.68
C VAL A 19 -16.93 -24.37 -3.69
N GLY A 20 -17.32 -25.62 -3.68
CA GLY A 20 -18.72 -26.04 -3.48
C GLY A 20 -19.08 -26.16 -2.00
N GLN A 21 -20.27 -25.71 -1.68
CA GLN A 21 -21.12 -25.96 -0.49
C GLN A 21 -20.63 -25.45 0.87
N ALA A 22 -21.11 -24.27 1.23
CA ALA A 22 -21.18 -23.85 2.62
C ALA A 22 -22.46 -24.42 3.27
N ASN A 23 -22.32 -25.33 4.21
CA ASN A 23 -23.41 -25.70 5.11
C ASN A 23 -23.58 -24.58 6.13
N ALA A 24 -24.79 -23.98 6.16
CA ALA A 24 -25.16 -23.04 7.19
C ALA A 24 -25.58 -23.82 8.43
N ASP A 25 -24.72 -23.85 9.44
CA ASP A 25 -25.09 -24.34 10.75
C ASP A 25 -25.76 -23.24 11.59
N SER A 26 -26.97 -23.51 12.07
CA SER A 26 -27.71 -22.64 12.95
C SER A 26 -27.06 -22.59 14.33
N SER A 27 -26.39 -21.47 14.65
CA SER A 27 -25.77 -21.25 15.95
C SER A 27 -26.81 -20.86 17.00
N SER A 28 -26.92 -21.67 18.05
CA SER A 28 -27.65 -21.35 19.27
C SER A 28 -27.04 -20.14 19.99
N LEU A 29 -27.93 -19.25 20.45
CA LEU A 29 -27.64 -17.96 21.10
C LEU A 29 -27.17 -18.09 22.57
N ASP A 30 -26.38 -19.11 22.91
CA ASP A 30 -25.87 -19.25 24.30
C ASP A 30 -24.45 -19.80 24.27
N SER A 31 -23.49 -18.99 23.82
CA SER A 31 -22.08 -19.28 23.99
C SER A 31 -21.45 -18.27 24.91
N ILE A 32 -21.09 -18.71 26.10
CA ILE A 32 -20.18 -18.02 27.01
C ILE A 32 -18.91 -17.71 26.22
N GLN A 33 -18.68 -16.44 25.87
CA GLN A 33 -17.41 -16.01 25.31
C GLN A 33 -16.37 -16.03 26.42
N THR A 34 -15.59 -17.11 26.48
CA THR A 34 -14.34 -17.08 27.24
C THR A 34 -13.41 -16.08 26.55
N LEU A 35 -13.23 -14.92 27.18
CA LEU A 35 -12.19 -13.98 26.80
C LEU A 35 -10.86 -14.71 26.97
N GLY A 36 -10.18 -15.00 25.84
CA GLY A 36 -8.84 -15.52 25.89
C GLY A 36 -7.95 -14.57 26.69
N GLU A 37 -7.15 -15.13 27.59
CA GLU A 37 -6.20 -14.40 28.42
C GLU A 37 -5.38 -13.47 27.53
N VAL A 38 -5.64 -12.16 27.63
CA VAL A 38 -4.81 -11.15 27.02
C VAL A 38 -3.58 -11.02 27.91
N MET A 39 -2.52 -11.74 27.58
CA MET A 39 -1.20 -11.49 28.16
C MET A 39 -0.75 -10.11 27.66
N VAL A 40 -1.06 -9.10 28.44
CA VAL A 40 -0.47 -7.76 28.31
C VAL A 40 0.94 -7.85 28.88
N THR A 41 1.89 -8.28 28.06
CA THR A 41 3.30 -8.01 28.31
C THR A 41 3.49 -6.53 28.10
N ALA A 42 3.28 -5.76 29.15
CA ALA A 42 3.61 -4.35 29.18
C ALA A 42 5.13 -4.21 29.21
N ASN A 43 5.77 -4.25 28.05
CA ASN A 43 7.06 -3.62 27.90
C ASN A 43 6.81 -2.11 28.02
N ARG A 44 7.00 -1.58 29.22
CA ARG A 44 7.04 -0.14 29.49
C ARG A 44 8.29 0.47 28.86
N TYR A 45 8.37 0.50 27.55
CA TYR A 45 9.18 1.48 26.86
C TYR A 45 8.28 2.72 26.70
N ASN A 46 8.48 3.71 27.55
CA ASN A 46 7.92 5.03 27.33
C ASN A 46 8.55 5.57 26.06
N GLU A 47 7.79 5.58 24.97
CA GLU A 47 8.19 6.26 23.75
C GLU A 47 8.38 7.74 24.12
N VAL A 48 9.61 8.22 24.08
CA VAL A 48 9.96 9.62 24.43
C VAL A 48 9.37 10.59 23.40
N ILE A 49 9.14 10.11 22.18
CA ILE A 49 8.58 10.89 21.07
C ILE A 49 7.21 10.29 20.70
N PRO A 50 6.12 11.06 20.79
CA PRO A 50 4.81 10.56 20.41
C PRO A 50 4.81 10.16 18.93
N SER A 51 4.46 8.92 18.66
CA SER A 51 4.26 8.42 17.31
C SER A 51 2.80 8.59 16.88
N GLN A 52 2.57 8.80 15.59
CA GLN A 52 1.25 8.70 15.00
C GLN A 52 1.11 7.29 14.41
N LYS A 53 -0.03 6.64 14.67
CA LYS A 53 -0.26 5.26 14.23
C LYS A 53 -1.62 5.15 13.54
N LEU A 54 -1.67 4.32 12.50
CA LEU A 54 -2.90 3.83 11.89
C LEU A 54 -2.91 2.32 12.00
N THR A 55 -3.91 1.78 12.64
CA THR A 55 -4.06 0.34 12.88
C THR A 55 -5.03 -0.31 11.91
N GLY A 56 -5.10 -1.63 11.88
CA GLY A 56 -5.92 -2.38 10.94
C GLY A 56 -7.40 -1.97 10.87
N LYS A 57 -8.01 -1.51 11.99
CA LYS A 57 -9.40 -1.01 12.01
C LYS A 57 -9.51 0.35 11.29
N GLU A 58 -8.61 1.26 11.59
CA GLU A 58 -8.56 2.60 10.99
C GLU A 58 -8.21 2.51 9.51
N LEU A 59 -7.21 1.69 9.15
CA LEU A 59 -6.82 1.47 7.75
C LEU A 59 -7.99 0.95 6.90
N LYS A 60 -8.83 0.06 7.45
CA LYS A 60 -10.03 -0.41 6.76
C LYS A 60 -11.08 0.70 6.59
N ALA A 61 -11.26 1.54 7.61
CA ALA A 61 -12.22 2.64 7.57
C ALA A 61 -11.84 3.72 6.55
N LEU A 62 -10.54 3.96 6.32
CA LEU A 62 -10.05 4.94 5.36
C LEU A 62 -10.31 4.56 3.89
N ASN A 63 -10.56 3.27 3.61
CA ASN A 63 -10.77 2.74 2.25
C ASN A 63 -9.74 3.25 1.21
N SER A 64 -8.49 3.39 1.63
CA SER A 64 -7.40 3.88 0.79
C SER A 64 -6.89 2.79 -0.15
N PHE A 65 -6.32 3.19 -1.30
CA PHE A 65 -5.79 2.25 -2.31
C PHE A 65 -4.33 1.88 -2.07
N SER A 66 -3.57 2.76 -1.42
CA SER A 66 -2.14 2.56 -1.16
C SER A 66 -1.75 3.08 0.21
N VAL A 67 -0.57 2.69 0.66
CA VAL A 67 0.04 3.25 1.88
C VAL A 67 0.17 4.77 1.79
N ALA A 68 0.54 5.30 0.61
CA ALA A 68 0.64 6.75 0.40
C ALA A 68 -0.68 7.48 0.68
N ASP A 69 -1.81 6.87 0.27
CA ASP A 69 -3.12 7.49 0.50
C ASP A 69 -3.52 7.44 1.97
N ALA A 70 -3.19 6.35 2.68
CA ALA A 70 -3.47 6.21 4.10
C ALA A 70 -2.69 7.22 4.95
N ILE A 71 -1.41 7.43 4.68
CA ILE A 71 -0.56 8.33 5.49
C ILE A 71 -0.86 9.82 5.28
N ARG A 72 -1.71 10.20 4.33
CA ARG A 72 -2.20 11.60 4.21
C ARG A 72 -2.91 12.09 5.47
N TYR A 73 -3.41 11.18 6.28
CA TYR A 73 -4.07 11.49 7.55
C TYR A 73 -3.09 11.77 8.70
N PHE A 74 -1.80 11.56 8.49
CA PHE A 74 -0.79 11.92 9.47
C PHE A 74 -0.49 13.41 9.43
N SER A 75 -0.46 14.05 10.58
CA SER A 75 -0.10 15.45 10.70
C SER A 75 1.40 15.66 10.44
N GLY A 76 1.73 16.76 9.76
CA GLY A 76 3.11 17.10 9.43
C GLY A 76 3.71 16.34 8.23
N LEU A 77 2.95 15.47 7.57
CA LEU A 77 3.33 14.82 6.32
C LEU A 77 2.74 15.53 5.11
N GLN A 78 3.53 15.62 4.06
CA GLN A 78 3.12 16.06 2.74
C GLN A 78 3.39 14.95 1.73
N ILE A 79 2.34 14.50 1.05
CA ILE A 79 2.47 13.56 -0.05
C ILE A 79 2.66 14.34 -1.35
N LYS A 80 3.73 14.05 -2.06
CA LYS A 80 3.94 14.50 -3.43
C LYS A 80 3.45 13.41 -4.36
N ASP A 81 2.41 13.72 -5.12
CA ASP A 81 1.78 12.83 -6.09
C ASP A 81 2.09 13.32 -7.49
N TYR A 82 2.76 12.49 -8.28
CA TYR A 82 3.26 12.83 -9.61
C TYR A 82 2.39 12.29 -10.74
N GLY A 83 1.15 11.94 -10.49
CA GLY A 83 0.30 11.49 -11.59
C GLY A 83 -0.98 10.74 -11.21
N GLY A 84 -1.54 10.94 -10.04
CA GLY A 84 -2.80 10.32 -9.63
C GLY A 84 -2.65 8.84 -9.26
N VAL A 85 -3.56 7.97 -9.75
CA VAL A 85 -3.59 6.56 -9.35
C VAL A 85 -2.27 5.85 -9.69
N GLY A 86 -1.74 6.06 -10.89
CA GLY A 86 -0.50 5.46 -11.39
C GLY A 86 0.77 6.24 -11.03
N GLY A 87 0.64 7.44 -10.47
CA GLY A 87 1.78 8.31 -10.21
C GLY A 87 2.71 7.82 -9.12
N LEU A 88 3.97 8.27 -9.22
CA LEU A 88 4.94 8.14 -8.13
C LEU A 88 4.42 8.92 -6.91
N LYS A 89 4.41 8.30 -5.74
CA LYS A 89 3.97 8.92 -4.49
C LYS A 89 5.09 8.91 -3.47
N THR A 90 5.69 10.08 -3.26
CA THR A 90 6.75 10.26 -2.26
C THR A 90 6.25 11.05 -1.06
N VAL A 91 6.91 10.90 0.06
CA VAL A 91 6.54 11.57 1.30
C VAL A 91 7.63 12.55 1.73
N ASN A 92 7.20 13.69 2.24
CA ASN A 92 8.03 14.72 2.83
C ASN A 92 7.49 15.06 4.23
N ILE A 93 8.38 15.18 5.19
CA ILE A 93 8.03 15.61 6.55
C ILE A 93 8.55 17.02 6.78
N ARG A 94 7.69 17.91 7.29
CA ARG A 94 8.05 19.28 7.69
C ARG A 94 8.93 20.02 6.65
N SER A 95 8.69 19.77 5.36
CA SER A 95 9.45 20.35 4.25
C SER A 95 10.95 20.03 4.21
N MET A 96 11.42 19.00 4.93
CA MET A 96 12.84 18.61 4.96
C MET A 96 13.31 17.85 3.70
N GLY A 97 12.38 17.54 2.79
CA GLY A 97 12.68 16.82 1.55
C GLY A 97 12.38 15.32 1.63
N THR A 98 12.15 14.73 0.46
CA THR A 98 11.76 13.32 0.33
C THR A 98 12.91 12.34 0.55
N ASN A 99 14.16 12.81 0.44
CA ASN A 99 15.35 11.99 0.59
C ASN A 99 15.74 11.74 2.05
N HIS A 100 15.14 12.50 2.98
CA HIS A 100 15.45 12.42 4.42
C HIS A 100 14.44 11.59 5.20
N MET A 101 13.55 10.87 4.50
CA MET A 101 12.57 9.98 5.11
C MET A 101 13.06 8.54 5.12
N GLY A 102 13.09 7.94 6.31
CA GLY A 102 13.26 6.51 6.46
C GLY A 102 11.92 5.78 6.24
N VAL A 103 11.91 4.76 5.38
CA VAL A 103 10.75 3.87 5.23
C VAL A 103 11.20 2.45 5.53
N TYR A 104 10.51 1.80 6.43
CA TYR A 104 10.84 0.47 6.92
C TYR A 104 9.67 -0.48 6.70
N TYR A 105 9.95 -1.63 6.10
CA TYR A 105 8.97 -2.68 5.88
C TYR A 105 9.36 -3.90 6.73
N ASN A 106 8.55 -4.22 7.74
CA ASN A 106 8.87 -5.25 8.74
C ASN A 106 10.27 -5.08 9.38
N GLY A 107 10.70 -3.82 9.62
CA GLY A 107 12.00 -3.51 10.20
C GLY A 107 13.17 -3.42 9.20
N ILE A 108 12.96 -3.76 7.93
CA ILE A 108 13.98 -3.61 6.88
C ILE A 108 13.80 -2.27 6.19
N GLN A 109 14.85 -1.47 6.16
CA GLN A 109 14.83 -0.18 5.48
C GLN A 109 14.69 -0.37 3.98
N LEU A 110 13.70 0.29 3.42
CA LEU A 110 13.50 0.41 1.99
C LEU A 110 14.27 1.61 1.45
N GLY A 111 14.82 1.47 0.28
CA GLY A 111 15.52 2.55 -0.40
C GLY A 111 15.54 2.33 -1.90
N ASN A 112 15.66 3.42 -2.64
CA ASN A 112 16.00 3.36 -4.05
C ASN A 112 17.51 3.66 -4.15
N ALA A 113 18.26 2.75 -4.73
CA ALA A 113 19.72 2.90 -4.90
C ALA A 113 20.10 4.12 -5.75
N GLN A 114 19.19 4.61 -6.59
CA GLN A 114 19.44 5.70 -7.52
C GLN A 114 19.25 7.09 -6.89
N ASN A 115 18.19 7.29 -6.11
CA ASN A 115 17.82 8.62 -5.59
C ASN A 115 17.36 8.63 -4.13
N GLY A 116 17.39 7.49 -3.43
CA GLY A 116 17.00 7.38 -2.03
C GLY A 116 15.48 7.51 -1.74
N GLN A 117 14.67 7.84 -2.74
CA GLN A 117 13.24 8.04 -2.57
C GLN A 117 12.48 6.71 -2.61
N VAL A 118 11.47 6.57 -1.77
CA VAL A 118 10.60 5.39 -1.75
C VAL A 118 9.24 5.76 -2.31
N ASP A 119 8.80 5.00 -3.32
CA ASP A 119 7.43 5.10 -3.85
C ASP A 119 6.47 4.34 -2.95
N LEU A 120 5.72 5.06 -2.11
CA LEU A 120 4.73 4.49 -1.21
C LEU A 120 3.43 4.06 -1.91
N GLY A 121 3.25 4.42 -3.17
CA GLY A 121 2.17 3.92 -4.01
C GLY A 121 2.30 2.43 -4.37
N LYS A 122 3.50 1.86 -4.23
CA LYS A 122 3.76 0.45 -4.52
C LYS A 122 3.21 -0.51 -3.47
N PHE A 123 2.96 -0.05 -2.24
CA PHE A 123 2.58 -0.92 -1.12
C PHE A 123 1.06 -0.99 -0.97
N SER A 124 0.55 -2.23 -0.95
CA SER A 124 -0.84 -2.54 -0.68
C SER A 124 -1.16 -2.40 0.81
N LEU A 125 -2.38 -1.97 1.12
CA LEU A 125 -2.89 -1.97 2.50
C LEU A 125 -3.50 -3.30 2.93
N GLU A 126 -3.70 -4.24 2.01
CA GLU A 126 -4.44 -5.48 2.31
C GLU A 126 -3.70 -6.37 3.31
N ASN A 127 -2.38 -6.37 3.29
CA ASN A 127 -1.52 -7.12 4.21
C ASN A 127 -0.87 -6.24 5.30
N ILE A 128 -1.17 -4.94 5.37
CA ILE A 128 -0.65 -4.06 6.42
C ILE A 128 -1.55 -4.12 7.66
N GLU A 129 -0.95 -4.30 8.82
CA GLU A 129 -1.62 -4.24 10.12
C GLU A 129 -1.47 -2.87 10.77
N GLU A 130 -0.28 -2.28 10.66
CA GLU A 130 0.04 -1.00 11.28
C GLU A 130 0.95 -0.16 10.40
N ILE A 131 0.66 1.13 10.33
CA ILE A 131 1.53 2.16 9.79
C ILE A 131 1.85 3.11 10.93
N SER A 132 3.13 3.23 11.29
CA SER A 132 3.60 4.12 12.36
C SER A 132 4.52 5.19 11.79
N LEU A 133 4.32 6.43 12.23
CA LEU A 133 5.16 7.57 11.91
C LEU A 133 5.88 8.06 13.16
N TYR A 134 7.19 8.17 13.07
CA TYR A 134 8.03 8.81 14.08
C TYR A 134 8.62 10.10 13.53
N ASN A 135 8.43 11.19 14.25
CA ASN A 135 9.01 12.50 13.93
C ASN A 135 10.44 12.56 14.48
N GLY A 136 11.39 11.98 13.79
CA GLY A 136 12.75 11.77 14.23
C GLY A 136 13.02 10.29 14.54
N GLN A 137 13.65 10.04 15.66
CA GLN A 137 14.06 8.69 16.06
C GLN A 137 12.91 7.92 16.72
N LYS A 138 12.85 6.63 16.46
CA LYS A 138 12.12 5.68 17.27
C LYS A 138 12.98 5.39 18.52
N SER A 139 12.44 5.63 19.71
CA SER A 139 13.19 5.47 20.97
C SER A 139 13.36 3.99 21.35
N GLU A 140 14.00 3.19 20.51
CA GLU A 140 14.33 1.80 20.80
C GLU A 140 15.85 1.62 20.94
N ILE A 141 16.27 0.92 21.98
CA ILE A 141 17.70 0.64 22.27
C ILE A 141 18.37 -0.13 21.12
N PHE A 142 17.61 -0.96 20.40
CA PHE A 142 18.12 -1.79 19.30
C PHE A 142 17.92 -1.17 17.93
N GLN A 143 17.73 0.12 17.86
CA GLN A 143 17.59 0.84 16.60
C GLN A 143 18.93 0.87 15.86
N SER A 144 18.89 0.65 14.54
CA SER A 144 20.12 0.71 13.73
C SER A 144 20.67 2.14 13.66
N ALA A 145 22.00 2.30 13.60
CA ALA A 145 22.64 3.62 13.47
C ALA A 145 22.13 4.43 12.27
N ARG A 146 21.72 3.76 11.20
CA ARG A 146 21.16 4.37 10.00
C ARG A 146 19.82 5.07 10.23
N GLU A 147 19.03 4.59 11.17
CA GLU A 147 17.73 5.16 11.51
C GLU A 147 17.87 6.53 12.18
N PHE A 148 18.99 6.77 12.88
CA PHE A 148 19.27 8.06 13.51
C PHE A 148 19.54 9.19 12.51
N GLY A 149 19.84 8.88 11.27
CA GLY A 149 20.07 9.87 10.20
C GLY A 149 18.81 10.34 9.48
N SER A 150 17.61 9.85 9.85
CA SER A 150 16.36 10.21 9.18
C SER A 150 15.65 11.37 9.90
N ALA A 151 15.10 12.31 9.13
CA ALA A 151 14.28 13.41 9.66
C ALA A 151 12.93 12.93 10.21
N GLY A 152 12.46 11.80 9.72
CA GLY A 152 11.32 11.06 10.17
C GLY A 152 11.32 9.65 9.60
N SER A 153 10.63 8.74 10.25
CA SER A 153 10.62 7.33 9.88
C SER A 153 9.20 6.78 9.84
N ILE A 154 8.89 6.08 8.74
CA ILE A 154 7.62 5.38 8.56
C ILE A 154 7.89 3.88 8.65
N TYR A 155 7.17 3.20 9.54
CA TYR A 155 7.23 1.76 9.69
C TYR A 155 5.95 1.12 9.18
N LEU A 156 6.10 0.20 8.24
CA LEU A 156 5.04 -0.61 7.68
C LEU A 156 5.14 -2.01 8.29
N THR A 157 4.19 -2.35 9.13
CA THR A 157 4.14 -3.67 9.77
C THR A 157 3.04 -4.50 9.12
N THR A 158 3.40 -5.65 8.57
CA THR A 158 2.44 -6.56 7.96
C THR A 158 1.72 -7.38 9.01
N ARG A 159 0.54 -7.84 8.66
CA ARG A 159 -0.34 -8.62 9.53
C ARG A 159 0.35 -9.88 10.04
N ARG A 160 -0.03 -10.24 11.26
CA ARG A 160 0.24 -11.55 11.84
C ARG A 160 -1.08 -12.32 11.87
N PRO A 161 -1.22 -13.41 11.12
CA PRO A 161 -2.43 -14.19 11.13
C PRO A 161 -2.78 -14.67 12.54
N LYS A 162 -4.03 -14.49 12.91
CA LYS A 162 -4.59 -14.98 14.17
C LYS A 162 -5.75 -15.90 13.83
N PHE A 163 -5.64 -17.17 14.21
CA PHE A 163 -6.64 -18.19 13.95
C PHE A 163 -7.43 -18.49 15.22
N LYS A 164 -8.73 -18.68 15.07
CA LYS A 164 -9.59 -19.18 16.15
C LYS A 164 -9.29 -20.67 16.40
N PRO A 165 -9.64 -21.21 17.58
CA PRO A 165 -9.56 -22.64 17.81
C PRO A 165 -10.30 -23.43 16.72
N GLY A 166 -9.64 -24.39 16.09
CA GLY A 166 -10.19 -25.19 15.00
C GLY A 166 -10.06 -24.58 13.59
N GLU A 167 -9.72 -23.32 13.47
CA GLU A 167 -9.56 -22.64 12.20
C GLU A 167 -8.12 -22.80 11.68
N LYS A 168 -7.98 -23.19 10.40
CA LYS A 168 -6.67 -23.40 9.76
C LYS A 168 -6.37 -22.41 8.65
N SER A 169 -7.40 -21.75 8.12
CA SER A 169 -7.22 -20.85 6.97
C SER A 169 -8.16 -19.67 7.01
N HIS A 170 -7.69 -18.53 6.54
CA HIS A 170 -8.49 -17.34 6.24
C HIS A 170 -8.32 -16.98 4.78
N LEU A 171 -9.42 -16.68 4.12
CA LEU A 171 -9.44 -16.13 2.77
C LEU A 171 -10.21 -14.82 2.76
N LYS A 172 -9.57 -13.76 2.30
CA LYS A 172 -10.20 -12.46 2.06
C LYS A 172 -10.03 -12.11 0.61
N ALA A 173 -11.13 -11.98 -0.13
CA ALA A 173 -11.15 -11.42 -1.47
C ALA A 173 -11.85 -10.06 -1.43
N SER A 174 -11.32 -9.08 -2.14
CA SER A 174 -11.95 -7.78 -2.29
C SER A 174 -11.75 -7.23 -3.69
N VAL A 175 -12.71 -6.43 -4.14
CA VAL A 175 -12.64 -5.69 -5.39
C VAL A 175 -12.97 -4.24 -5.07
N LYS A 176 -12.05 -3.34 -5.39
CA LYS A 176 -12.27 -1.91 -5.30
C LYS A 176 -12.42 -1.36 -6.72
N ALA A 177 -13.41 -0.54 -6.94
CA ALA A 177 -13.64 0.17 -8.18
C ALA A 177 -13.77 1.68 -7.90
N GLY A 178 -13.41 2.51 -8.86
CA GLY A 178 -13.43 3.95 -8.66
C GLY A 178 -13.41 4.73 -9.97
N SER A 179 -13.26 6.05 -9.84
CA SER A 179 -13.15 6.95 -10.98
C SER A 179 -11.94 6.59 -11.86
N PHE A 180 -11.98 7.03 -13.10
CA PHE A 180 -10.91 6.82 -14.09
C PHE A 180 -10.72 5.36 -14.51
N ASP A 181 -11.82 4.62 -14.57
CA ASP A 181 -11.87 3.19 -14.88
C ASP A 181 -10.99 2.35 -13.93
N LEU A 182 -10.90 2.78 -12.67
CA LEU A 182 -10.10 2.07 -11.67
C LEU A 182 -10.77 0.76 -11.30
N LEU A 183 -10.00 -0.32 -11.43
CA LEU A 183 -10.35 -1.65 -10.98
C LEU A 183 -9.16 -2.23 -10.19
N ASN A 184 -9.44 -2.70 -8.97
CA ASN A 184 -8.41 -3.20 -8.07
C ASN A 184 -8.92 -4.44 -7.29
N PRO A 185 -8.91 -5.64 -7.92
CA PRO A 185 -9.12 -6.89 -7.21
C PRO A 185 -7.90 -7.26 -6.37
N SER A 186 -8.16 -7.84 -5.20
CA SER A 186 -7.14 -8.36 -4.30
C SER A 186 -7.58 -9.62 -3.58
N VAL A 187 -6.61 -10.47 -3.27
CA VAL A 187 -6.81 -11.72 -2.51
C VAL A 187 -5.72 -11.81 -1.45
N LEU A 188 -6.14 -11.99 -0.20
CA LEU A 188 -5.27 -12.31 0.92
C LEU A 188 -5.67 -13.70 1.44
N PHE A 189 -4.71 -14.61 1.42
CA PHE A 189 -4.84 -15.96 1.95
C PHE A 189 -3.86 -16.16 3.10
N GLU A 190 -4.37 -16.64 4.23
CA GLU A 190 -3.60 -16.94 5.43
C GLU A 190 -3.84 -18.41 5.78
N TYR A 191 -2.78 -19.14 6.11
CA TYR A 191 -2.85 -20.55 6.43
C TYR A 191 -1.97 -20.91 7.63
N LYS A 192 -2.51 -21.70 8.54
CA LYS A 192 -1.83 -22.22 9.73
C LYS A 192 -1.14 -23.54 9.37
N LEU A 193 0.18 -23.50 9.23
CA LEU A 193 1.00 -24.68 8.93
C LEU A 193 1.18 -25.56 10.18
N SER A 194 1.40 -24.93 11.34
CA SER A 194 1.50 -25.59 12.64
C SER A 194 0.98 -24.66 13.74
N GLU A 195 1.01 -25.09 15.00
CA GLU A 195 0.60 -24.23 16.13
C GLU A 195 1.47 -22.97 16.25
N THR A 196 2.71 -23.03 15.78
CA THR A 196 3.68 -21.94 15.88
C THR A 196 4.01 -21.31 14.54
N VAL A 197 3.65 -21.89 13.40
CA VAL A 197 4.04 -21.43 12.06
C VAL A 197 2.80 -21.15 11.21
N SER A 198 2.80 -19.99 10.57
CA SER A 198 1.75 -19.59 9.63
C SER A 198 2.34 -19.01 8.35
N MET A 199 1.54 -19.09 7.30
CA MET A 199 1.84 -18.57 5.97
C MET A 199 0.82 -17.50 5.59
N THR A 200 1.29 -16.47 4.90
CA THR A 200 0.45 -15.45 4.26
C THR A 200 0.77 -15.37 2.78
N PHE A 201 -0.24 -15.20 1.97
CA PHE A 201 -0.12 -14.89 0.55
C PHE A 201 -1.08 -13.75 0.20
N ASN A 202 -0.55 -12.70 -0.39
CA ASN A 202 -1.32 -11.56 -0.88
C ASN A 202 -1.05 -11.33 -2.35
N SER A 203 -2.12 -11.18 -3.13
CA SER A 203 -2.04 -10.83 -4.54
C SER A 203 -3.01 -9.69 -4.83
N GLU A 204 -2.55 -8.71 -5.60
CA GLU A 204 -3.33 -7.54 -5.96
C GLU A 204 -3.00 -7.13 -7.40
N TRP A 205 -4.03 -6.77 -8.13
CA TRP A 205 -3.91 -6.16 -9.46
C TRP A 205 -4.60 -4.82 -9.47
N ILE A 206 -3.96 -3.82 -10.05
CA ILE A 206 -4.52 -2.48 -10.22
C ILE A 206 -4.50 -2.14 -11.70
N ASN A 207 -5.65 -1.76 -12.23
CA ASN A 207 -5.77 -1.21 -13.57
C ASN A 207 -6.58 0.09 -13.52
N SER A 208 -6.12 1.11 -14.22
CA SER A 208 -6.85 2.37 -14.37
C SER A 208 -6.43 3.08 -15.65
N SER A 209 -7.38 3.69 -16.35
CA SER A 209 -7.09 4.52 -17.53
C SER A 209 -6.52 5.88 -17.18
N GLY A 210 -6.72 6.36 -15.95
CA GLY A 210 -6.28 7.66 -15.49
C GLY A 210 -6.81 8.85 -16.28
N LYS A 211 -7.82 8.64 -17.14
CA LYS A 211 -8.36 9.68 -18.03
C LYS A 211 -9.42 10.50 -17.32
N TYR A 212 -9.28 11.83 -17.34
CA TYR A 212 -10.30 12.75 -16.86
C TYR A 212 -10.33 14.04 -17.66
N LYS A 213 -11.50 14.66 -17.72
CA LYS A 213 -11.68 15.97 -18.35
C LYS A 213 -11.37 17.07 -17.35
N PHE A 214 -10.66 18.11 -17.79
CA PHE A 214 -10.38 19.29 -17.01
C PHE A 214 -10.48 20.54 -17.88
N ARG A 215 -10.87 21.67 -17.27
CA ARG A 215 -10.88 22.97 -17.92
C ARG A 215 -9.49 23.56 -17.90
N TYR A 216 -8.97 23.90 -19.07
CA TYR A 216 -7.69 24.58 -19.22
C TYR A 216 -7.95 26.01 -19.67
N ARG A 217 -7.62 26.95 -18.81
CA ARG A 217 -7.76 28.38 -19.08
C ARG A 217 -6.41 29.05 -18.96
N ARG A 218 -6.04 29.84 -19.95
CA ARG A 218 -4.86 30.70 -19.96
C ARG A 218 -5.28 32.13 -20.11
N VAL A 219 -4.74 33.00 -19.28
CA VAL A 219 -5.01 34.46 -19.30
C VAL A 219 -3.74 35.15 -19.79
N THR A 220 -3.86 36.13 -20.65
CA THR A 220 -2.76 36.98 -21.09
C THR A 220 -2.30 37.91 -19.96
N PRO A 221 -1.08 38.49 -20.02
CA PRO A 221 -0.65 39.50 -19.05
C PRO A 221 -1.59 40.69 -18.94
N SER A 222 -2.38 41.00 -19.99
CA SER A 222 -3.42 42.02 -19.99
C SER A 222 -4.72 41.64 -19.31
N GLY A 223 -4.84 40.40 -18.80
CA GLY A 223 -6.05 39.91 -18.12
C GLY A 223 -7.11 39.32 -19.05
N GLU A 224 -6.92 39.35 -20.37
CA GLU A 224 -7.84 38.75 -21.34
C GLU A 224 -7.68 37.23 -21.41
N THR A 225 -8.77 36.51 -21.70
CA THR A 225 -8.73 35.07 -21.90
C THR A 225 -8.10 34.73 -23.23
N ALA A 226 -6.84 34.29 -23.21
CA ALA A 226 -6.15 33.85 -24.41
C ALA A 226 -6.62 32.46 -24.88
N TYR A 227 -7.07 31.64 -23.96
CA TYR A 227 -7.45 30.26 -24.26
C TYR A 227 -8.32 29.71 -23.12
N ASP A 228 -9.46 29.13 -23.47
CA ASP A 228 -10.38 28.49 -22.54
C ASP A 228 -10.99 27.26 -23.23
N THR A 229 -10.61 26.07 -22.82
CA THR A 229 -11.08 24.83 -23.40
C THR A 229 -11.16 23.70 -22.39
N THR A 230 -11.89 22.66 -22.72
CA THR A 230 -11.91 21.41 -21.97
C THR A 230 -10.98 20.40 -22.64
N ALA A 231 -9.95 19.97 -21.94
CA ALA A 231 -9.02 18.96 -22.38
C ALA A 231 -9.20 17.67 -21.58
N THR A 232 -8.79 16.54 -22.17
CA THR A 232 -8.75 15.26 -21.47
C THR A 232 -7.31 14.96 -21.06
N ARG A 233 -7.09 14.71 -19.78
CA ARG A 233 -5.80 14.25 -19.27
C ARG A 233 -5.49 12.89 -19.85
N LYS A 234 -4.28 12.71 -20.35
CA LYS A 234 -3.76 11.45 -20.91
C LYS A 234 -2.51 11.03 -20.13
N ASN A 235 -2.06 9.80 -20.36
CA ASN A 235 -0.85 9.22 -19.74
C ASN A 235 -0.92 9.20 -18.20
N GLY A 236 -2.11 8.97 -17.64
CA GLY A 236 -2.30 8.72 -16.21
C GLY A 236 -2.65 7.26 -15.94
N ASP A 237 -2.53 6.41 -16.96
CA ASP A 237 -2.83 4.99 -16.92
C ASP A 237 -1.85 4.21 -16.07
N ILE A 238 -2.35 3.14 -15.49
CA ILE A 238 -1.56 2.16 -14.75
C ILE A 238 -2.12 0.76 -14.97
N ASP A 239 -1.22 -0.18 -15.17
CA ASP A 239 -1.44 -1.61 -15.02
C ASP A 239 -0.34 -2.16 -14.13
N ALA A 240 -0.71 -2.66 -12.95
CA ALA A 240 0.27 -3.12 -11.97
C ALA A 240 -0.20 -4.38 -11.26
N VAL A 241 0.75 -5.25 -10.98
CA VAL A 241 0.55 -6.49 -10.22
C VAL A 241 1.49 -6.51 -9.04
N ARG A 242 0.97 -6.93 -7.88
CA ARG A 242 1.71 -7.17 -6.65
C ARG A 242 1.51 -8.59 -6.19
N PHE A 243 2.59 -9.20 -5.77
CA PHE A 243 2.57 -10.49 -5.08
C PHE A 243 3.41 -10.39 -3.83
N GLU A 244 2.90 -10.87 -2.74
CA GLU A 244 3.59 -10.94 -1.47
C GLU A 244 3.34 -12.30 -0.83
N GLY A 245 4.41 -13.00 -0.48
CA GLY A 245 4.37 -14.25 0.25
C GLY A 245 5.17 -14.13 1.54
N GLY A 246 4.66 -14.66 2.65
CA GLY A 246 5.34 -14.61 3.94
C GLY A 246 5.18 -15.89 4.73
N LEU A 247 6.23 -16.25 5.43
CA LEU A 247 6.23 -17.27 6.48
C LEU A 247 6.60 -16.59 7.79
N GLN A 248 5.93 -16.96 8.85
CA GLN A 248 6.24 -16.47 10.19
C GLN A 248 6.06 -17.55 11.23
N GLY A 249 6.89 -17.51 12.24
CA GLY A 249 6.84 -18.47 13.32
C GLY A 249 7.15 -17.85 14.66
N TYR A 250 6.57 -18.44 15.71
CA TYR A 250 6.80 -18.06 17.09
C TYR A 250 7.82 -18.99 17.73
N LEU A 251 8.69 -18.41 18.50
CA LEU A 251 9.68 -19.07 19.36
C LEU A 251 9.34 -18.75 20.82
N PRO A 252 9.81 -19.53 21.80
CA PRO A 252 9.55 -19.25 23.23
C PRO A 252 9.89 -17.81 23.64
N ASN A 253 10.97 -17.25 23.09
CA ASN A 253 11.48 -15.93 23.45
C ASN A 253 11.48 -14.94 22.27
N GLY A 254 10.68 -15.18 21.22
CA GLY A 254 10.69 -14.30 20.07
C GLY A 254 9.84 -14.80 18.90
N TYR A 255 10.07 -14.21 17.75
CA TYR A 255 9.44 -14.63 16.50
C TYR A 255 10.42 -14.45 15.35
N TRP A 256 10.18 -15.17 14.26
CA TRP A 256 10.88 -14.98 13.00
C TRP A 256 9.87 -14.72 11.89
N LYS A 257 10.29 -14.01 10.88
CA LYS A 257 9.49 -13.70 9.70
C LYS A 257 10.35 -13.68 8.46
N THR A 258 9.89 -14.37 7.43
CA THR A 258 10.48 -14.34 6.08
C THR A 258 9.41 -13.89 5.11
N TYR A 259 9.77 -13.04 4.14
CA TYR A 259 8.83 -12.61 3.13
C TYR A 259 9.51 -12.40 1.77
N VAL A 260 8.72 -12.56 0.74
CA VAL A 260 9.06 -12.25 -0.66
C VAL A 260 8.03 -11.26 -1.17
N TYR A 261 8.51 -10.22 -1.82
CA TYR A 261 7.70 -9.18 -2.40
C TYR A 261 8.06 -9.00 -3.86
N HIS A 262 7.05 -9.00 -4.74
CA HIS A 262 7.20 -8.71 -6.16
C HIS A 262 6.21 -7.63 -6.58
N TYR A 263 6.69 -6.65 -7.31
CA TYR A 263 5.89 -5.58 -7.91
C TYR A 263 6.32 -5.36 -9.35
N SER A 264 5.37 -5.40 -10.27
CA SER A 264 5.57 -5.06 -11.67
C SER A 264 4.50 -4.06 -12.09
N SER A 265 4.88 -3.01 -12.81
CA SER A 265 3.94 -2.01 -13.29
C SER A 265 4.34 -1.44 -14.64
N GLU A 266 3.33 -1.24 -15.47
CA GLU A 266 3.38 -0.36 -16.64
C GLU A 266 2.53 0.86 -16.32
N ARG A 267 3.10 2.06 -16.46
CA ARG A 267 2.40 3.30 -16.10
C ARG A 267 2.74 4.41 -17.05
N GLY A 268 1.74 5.20 -17.40
CA GLY A 268 1.92 6.47 -18.06
C GLY A 268 2.49 7.53 -17.11
N ILE A 269 3.25 8.45 -17.64
CA ILE A 269 3.75 9.61 -16.90
C ILE A 269 3.10 10.86 -17.51
N PRO A 270 2.10 11.43 -16.83
CA PRO A 270 1.44 12.62 -17.33
C PRO A 270 2.39 13.84 -17.23
N GLY A 271 2.61 14.52 -18.34
CA GLY A 271 3.39 15.77 -18.38
C GLY A 271 2.73 16.91 -17.59
N ALA A 272 3.36 18.07 -17.51
CA ALA A 272 2.77 19.24 -16.87
C ALA A 272 1.55 19.73 -17.65
N ILE A 273 0.47 20.13 -16.95
CA ILE A 273 -0.78 20.63 -17.57
C ILE A 273 -0.50 21.88 -18.40
N VAL A 274 0.41 22.74 -17.96
CA VAL A 274 0.77 23.98 -18.65
C VAL A 274 1.40 23.78 -20.03
N ASN A 275 1.91 22.60 -20.31
CA ASN A 275 2.60 22.26 -21.56
C ASN A 275 1.69 21.57 -22.58
N LEU A 276 0.39 21.47 -22.32
CA LEU A 276 -0.56 20.81 -23.24
C LEU A 276 -0.64 21.48 -24.61
N SER A 277 -0.36 22.78 -24.70
CA SER A 277 -0.29 23.50 -25.96
C SER A 277 1.00 23.21 -26.75
N LEU A 278 2.01 22.63 -26.12
CA LEU A 278 3.31 22.27 -26.74
C LEU A 278 3.38 20.80 -27.14
N ILE A 279 2.41 19.99 -26.81
CA ILE A 279 2.36 18.53 -27.10
C ILE A 279 2.20 18.24 -28.60
N HIS A 280 1.96 19.25 -29.44
CA HIS A 280 2.02 19.09 -30.91
C HIS A 280 3.44 19.14 -31.48
N ILE A 281 4.44 19.43 -30.68
CA ILE A 281 5.83 19.22 -31.08
C ILE A 281 6.12 17.75 -30.79
N SER A 282 6.09 16.96 -31.85
CA SER A 282 6.48 15.53 -31.79
C SER A 282 7.86 15.40 -31.16
N GLU A 283 7.91 14.98 -29.90
CA GLU A 283 9.16 14.48 -29.35
C GLU A 283 9.53 13.21 -30.13
N PRO A 284 10.76 13.19 -30.71
CA PRO A 284 11.23 11.95 -31.32
C PRO A 284 11.30 10.91 -30.21
N THR A 285 10.52 9.85 -30.36
CA THR A 285 10.61 8.64 -29.54
C THR A 285 12.06 8.17 -29.56
N ARG A 286 12.81 8.40 -28.50
CA ARG A 286 14.06 7.71 -28.27
C ARG A 286 13.73 6.24 -27.96
N ARG A 287 14.09 5.40 -28.92
CA ARG A 287 14.13 3.95 -28.78
C ARG A 287 15.18 3.54 -27.74
#